data_1e569b3a2d5c7e27dd065770999ae199
#
_entry.id   1e569b3a2d5c7e27dd065770999ae199
#
_cell.length_a   1.000
_cell.length_b   1.000
_cell.length_c   1.000
_cell.angle_alpha   90.00
_cell.angle_beta   90.00
_cell.angle_gamma   90.00
#
_symmetry.space_group_name_H-M   'P 1'
#
loop_
_entity.id
_entity.type
_entity.pdbx_description
1 polymer ?
#
loop_
_entity_poly.entity_id
_entity_poly.type
_entity_poly.pdbx_seq_one_letter_code
_entity_poly.pdbx_strand_id
1 'polypeptide(L)'
;YDALDDLSKGSSGGPIASMYPKFSLDNSPRSKFLIASYFFSLNFYIKTLGFENTGLLFYGSDETKDKWISKILTLKRDDLFELLSDDELEDLLGVSEIKKALHVKKGLFLQPLELKKKLLEHRFIKIILNEKFVSFTEEKNKVEVHFKSGLSKSYDALAVCTGKGLKDFNDNLKVSYGQMAGISNKDLFNIKMPLNHQGYIIPKVNGTNWIGSTYEQSTDFKKENIEEKVKLNHAIFGNKDMSFKIQDLWEGERVSAKNNLPIASKIPEAKNIYCIGGLGSRGLSYAPFLAEIVSSAIQDKQIPLGKEIFTLLNI
;
A
#
# COMPACT_ATOMS: atom_id res chain seq x y z
N TYR A 1 -14.04 -0.88 -15.05
CA TYR A 1 -14.66 -2.21 -14.89
C TYR A 1 -13.96 -3.00 -13.81
N ASP A 2 -14.71 -3.74 -13.01
CA ASP A 2 -14.16 -4.65 -12.01
C ASP A 2 -14.89 -6.00 -12.11
N ALA A 3 -14.13 -7.08 -11.94
CA ALA A 3 -14.67 -8.44 -11.91
C ALA A 3 -15.42 -8.74 -10.59
N LEU A 4 -15.19 -7.95 -9.57
CA LEU A 4 -15.81 -8.07 -8.26
C LEU A 4 -17.19 -7.41 -8.24
N ASP A 5 -18.04 -7.90 -7.38
CA ASP A 5 -19.40 -7.39 -7.17
C ASP A 5 -19.45 -6.23 -6.15
N ASP A 6 -18.34 -6.01 -5.43
CA ASP A 6 -18.24 -5.00 -4.38
C ASP A 6 -16.82 -4.41 -4.32
N LEU A 7 -16.74 -3.10 -4.15
CA LEU A 7 -15.50 -2.36 -4.00
C LEU A 7 -14.73 -2.65 -2.69
N SER A 8 -15.40 -3.24 -1.70
CA SER A 8 -14.75 -3.66 -0.44
C SER A 8 -13.93 -4.94 -0.57
N LYS A 9 -14.04 -5.64 -1.68
CA LYS A 9 -13.30 -6.89 -1.95
C LYS A 9 -11.93 -6.64 -2.56
N GLY A 10 -11.14 -7.71 -2.61
CA GLY A 10 -9.78 -7.72 -3.16
C GLY A 10 -8.73 -7.13 -2.21
N SER A 11 -7.50 -7.06 -2.66
CA SER A 11 -6.34 -6.63 -1.86
C SER A 11 -6.45 -5.20 -1.31
N SER A 12 -7.13 -4.33 -2.03
CA SER A 12 -7.41 -2.95 -1.61
C SER A 12 -8.72 -2.79 -0.84
N GLY A 13 -9.34 -3.90 -0.42
CA GLY A 13 -10.52 -3.93 0.44
C GLY A 13 -10.19 -4.09 1.92
N GLY A 14 -8.91 -4.05 2.30
CA GLY A 14 -8.50 -4.17 3.70
C GLY A 14 -9.11 -3.08 4.58
N PRO A 15 -9.25 -3.34 5.89
CA PRO A 15 -9.87 -2.42 6.82
C PRO A 15 -9.08 -1.13 6.98
N ILE A 16 -7.77 -1.24 6.89
CA ILE A 16 -6.84 -0.12 7.06
C ILE A 16 -5.56 -0.36 6.25
N ALA A 17 -4.94 0.70 5.80
CA ALA A 17 -3.62 0.66 5.18
C ALA A 17 -2.76 1.83 5.68
N SER A 18 -1.48 1.58 5.90
CA SER A 18 -0.52 2.61 6.30
C SER A 18 0.46 2.91 5.17
N MET A 19 0.92 4.15 5.13
CA MET A 19 1.88 4.65 4.17
C MET A 19 3.00 5.39 4.91
N TYR A 20 4.22 4.93 4.71
CA TYR A 20 5.43 5.56 5.25
C TYR A 20 6.57 5.49 4.24
N PRO A 21 7.52 6.45 4.29
CA PRO A 21 8.60 6.49 3.31
C PRO A 21 9.59 5.33 3.52
N LYS A 22 10.06 4.76 2.43
CA LYS A 22 11.22 3.87 2.45
C LYS A 22 12.42 4.62 1.91
N PHE A 23 13.17 5.20 2.81
CA PHE A 23 14.42 5.85 2.43
C PHE A 23 15.54 4.81 2.28
N SER A 24 16.33 4.99 1.25
CA SER A 24 17.64 4.41 1.09
C SER A 24 18.66 5.55 1.04
N LEU A 25 19.85 5.32 1.56
CA LEU A 25 20.93 6.33 1.53
C LEU A 25 21.70 6.32 0.19
N ASP A 26 21.40 5.37 -0.67
CA ASP A 26 21.97 5.37 -2.03
C ASP A 26 21.22 6.38 -2.94
N ASN A 27 21.90 6.83 -3.96
CA ASN A 27 21.34 7.75 -4.96
C ASN A 27 20.92 7.02 -6.24
N SER A 28 20.54 5.73 -6.11
CA SER A 28 20.14 4.90 -7.24
C SER A 28 18.82 5.39 -7.87
N PRO A 29 18.57 5.09 -9.14
CA PRO A 29 17.28 5.35 -9.79
C PRO A 29 16.11 4.77 -9.00
N ARG A 30 16.30 3.61 -8.39
CA ARG A 30 15.30 2.97 -7.52
C ARG A 30 14.98 3.83 -6.29
N SER A 31 15.99 4.34 -5.59
CA SER A 31 15.77 5.18 -4.42
C SER A 31 15.11 6.51 -4.77
N LYS A 32 15.51 7.11 -5.88
CA LYS A 32 14.85 8.31 -6.44
C LYS A 32 13.37 8.04 -6.73
N PHE A 33 13.05 6.92 -7.37
CA PHE A 33 11.67 6.51 -7.63
C PHE A 33 10.87 6.32 -6.35
N LEU A 34 11.41 5.60 -5.36
CA LEU A 34 10.74 5.36 -4.08
C LEU A 34 10.38 6.66 -3.35
N ILE A 35 11.29 7.62 -3.36
CA ILE A 35 11.10 8.93 -2.73
C ILE A 35 10.08 9.76 -3.52
N ALA A 36 10.25 9.87 -4.84
CA ALA A 36 9.38 10.65 -5.70
C ALA A 36 7.93 10.14 -5.65
N SER A 37 7.73 8.83 -5.82
CA SER A 37 6.41 8.22 -5.76
C SER A 37 5.74 8.39 -4.39
N TYR A 38 6.52 8.28 -3.32
CA TYR A 38 6.02 8.50 -1.96
C TYR A 38 5.47 9.91 -1.75
N PHE A 39 6.29 10.93 -2.02
CA PHE A 39 5.88 12.32 -1.77
C PHE A 39 4.80 12.79 -2.73
N PHE A 40 4.82 12.33 -3.99
CA PHE A 40 3.72 12.59 -4.91
C PHE A 40 2.40 12.04 -4.37
N SER A 41 2.40 10.78 -3.99
CA SER A 41 1.19 10.10 -3.48
C SER A 41 0.71 10.69 -2.17
N LEU A 42 1.62 10.99 -1.24
CA LEU A 42 1.27 11.65 0.03
C LEU A 42 0.61 13.01 -0.20
N ASN A 43 1.19 13.83 -1.07
CA ASN A 43 0.61 15.13 -1.44
C ASN A 43 -0.76 14.98 -2.11
N PHE A 44 -0.92 14.00 -2.98
CA PHE A 44 -2.21 13.71 -3.61
C PHE A 44 -3.27 13.36 -2.57
N TYR A 45 -2.98 12.47 -1.63
CA TYR A 45 -3.94 12.10 -0.59
C TYR A 45 -4.29 13.28 0.31
N ILE A 46 -3.30 14.06 0.75
CA ILE A 46 -3.53 15.17 1.66
C ILE A 46 -4.18 16.36 0.96
N LYS A 47 -3.59 16.83 -0.15
CA LYS A 47 -4.01 18.10 -0.78
C LYS A 47 -5.22 17.93 -1.69
N THR A 48 -5.34 16.78 -2.37
CA THR A 48 -6.43 16.57 -3.35
C THR A 48 -7.62 15.86 -2.73
N LEU A 49 -7.38 14.86 -1.87
CA LEU A 49 -8.44 14.05 -1.28
C LEU A 49 -8.76 14.41 0.17
N GLY A 50 -8.01 15.32 0.79
CA GLY A 50 -8.28 15.82 2.15
C GLY A 50 -8.04 14.80 3.26
N PHE A 51 -7.12 13.82 3.06
CA PHE A 51 -6.69 12.95 4.15
C PHE A 51 -5.70 13.66 5.07
N GLU A 52 -5.72 13.32 6.34
CA GLU A 52 -4.82 13.91 7.32
C GLU A 52 -3.43 13.25 7.29
N ASN A 53 -2.40 14.07 7.50
CA ASN A 53 -1.06 13.59 7.74
C ASN A 53 -0.96 13.17 9.22
N THR A 54 -1.07 11.90 9.51
CA THR A 54 -1.09 11.39 10.89
C THR A 54 0.29 11.13 11.48
N GLY A 55 1.33 11.02 10.63
CA GLY A 55 2.60 10.47 11.05
C GLY A 55 2.51 8.99 11.45
N LEU A 56 3.60 8.42 11.88
CA LEU A 56 3.67 7.10 12.50
C LEU A 56 4.97 6.92 13.29
N LEU A 57 4.98 5.97 14.20
CA LEU A 57 6.17 5.55 14.94
C LEU A 57 6.82 4.34 14.25
N PHE A 58 8.14 4.33 14.23
CA PHE A 58 8.94 3.20 13.79
C PHE A 58 9.83 2.73 14.95
N TYR A 59 9.53 1.55 15.47
CA TYR A 59 10.23 0.99 16.61
C TYR A 59 11.35 0.06 16.15
N GLY A 60 12.54 0.28 16.72
CA GLY A 60 13.71 -0.57 16.52
C GLY A 60 13.63 -1.84 17.36
N SER A 61 12.76 -2.78 16.97
CA SER A 61 12.53 -4.02 17.70
C SER A 61 13.64 -5.06 17.54
N ASP A 62 14.62 -4.80 16.67
CA ASP A 62 15.78 -5.65 16.38
C ASP A 62 16.98 -4.81 15.92
N GLU A 63 18.17 -5.41 15.94
CA GLU A 63 19.42 -4.74 15.57
C GLU A 63 19.40 -4.15 14.16
N THR A 64 18.72 -4.79 13.22
CA THR A 64 18.63 -4.33 11.83
C THR A 64 17.84 -3.02 11.75
N LYS A 65 16.74 -2.93 12.47
CA LYS A 65 15.89 -1.73 12.52
C LYS A 65 16.55 -0.62 13.29
N ASP A 66 17.23 -0.91 14.39
CA ASP A 66 18.03 0.05 15.13
C ASP A 66 19.13 0.66 14.25
N LYS A 67 19.83 -0.17 13.47
CA LYS A 67 20.84 0.29 12.52
C LYS A 67 20.18 1.16 11.42
N TRP A 68 18.99 0.81 10.97
CA TRP A 68 18.26 1.61 9.99
C TRP A 68 17.85 2.97 10.58
N ILE A 69 17.29 3.00 11.78
CA ILE A 69 16.94 4.26 12.49
C ILE A 69 18.18 5.15 12.62
N SER A 70 19.30 4.59 13.09
CA SER A 70 20.55 5.32 13.26
C SER A 70 21.05 5.92 11.94
N LYS A 71 20.94 5.18 10.83
CA LYS A 71 21.30 5.68 9.50
C LYS A 71 20.36 6.78 9.03
N ILE A 72 19.05 6.64 9.24
CA ILE A 72 18.07 7.67 8.82
C ILE A 72 18.33 8.99 9.55
N LEU A 73 18.68 8.95 10.82
CA LEU A 73 19.01 10.15 11.59
C LEU A 73 20.24 10.89 11.05
N THR A 74 21.18 10.19 10.35
CA THR A 74 22.32 10.86 9.70
C THR A 74 21.92 11.76 8.53
N LEU A 75 20.70 11.61 8.01
CA LEU A 75 20.18 12.47 6.94
C LEU A 75 19.91 13.91 7.39
N LYS A 76 19.81 14.15 8.72
CA LYS A 76 19.49 15.46 9.32
C LYS A 76 18.24 16.10 8.69
N ARG A 77 17.20 15.29 8.54
CA ARG A 77 15.90 15.68 7.97
C ARG A 77 14.87 15.75 9.09
N ASP A 78 15.02 16.74 9.96
CA ASP A 78 14.13 16.98 11.12
C ASP A 78 12.70 17.35 10.68
N ASP A 79 12.53 17.77 9.43
CA ASP A 79 11.23 17.95 8.79
C ASP A 79 10.50 16.63 8.51
N LEU A 80 11.22 15.50 8.50
CA LEU A 80 10.68 14.16 8.21
C LEU A 80 10.75 13.22 9.39
N PHE A 81 11.79 13.35 10.21
CA PHE A 81 12.12 12.38 11.26
C PHE A 81 12.47 13.07 12.58
N GLU A 82 12.07 12.44 13.66
CA GLU A 82 12.37 12.85 15.01
C GLU A 82 12.51 11.63 15.92
N LEU A 83 13.51 11.64 16.78
CA LEU A 83 13.60 10.64 17.83
C LEU A 83 12.84 11.18 19.04
N LEU A 84 11.79 10.47 19.45
CA LEU A 84 10.99 10.89 20.61
C LEU A 84 11.65 10.51 21.92
N SER A 85 11.41 11.32 22.94
CA SER A 85 11.75 11.03 24.32
C SER A 85 10.87 9.92 24.93
N ASP A 86 11.29 9.36 26.04
CA ASP A 86 10.53 8.33 26.74
C ASP A 86 9.15 8.81 27.16
N ASP A 87 9.06 10.06 27.67
CA ASP A 87 7.78 10.66 28.11
C ASP A 87 6.80 10.86 26.91
N GLU A 88 7.31 11.30 25.75
CA GLU A 88 6.49 11.44 24.55
C GLU A 88 6.01 10.08 24.03
N LEU A 89 6.85 9.05 24.10
CA LEU A 89 6.47 7.70 23.71
C LEU A 89 5.43 7.12 24.66
N GLU A 90 5.56 7.34 25.97
CA GLU A 90 4.58 6.90 26.96
C GLU A 90 3.22 7.58 26.74
N ASP A 91 3.20 8.88 26.44
CA ASP A 91 1.94 9.59 26.11
C ASP A 91 1.28 9.06 24.83
N LEU A 92 2.07 8.73 23.81
CA LEU A 92 1.54 8.25 22.52
C LEU A 92 1.12 6.78 22.54
N LEU A 93 1.78 5.95 23.33
CA LEU A 93 1.59 4.50 23.31
C LEU A 93 0.87 3.98 24.56
N GLY A 94 0.82 4.76 25.64
CA GLY A 94 0.22 4.37 26.91
C GLY A 94 1.05 3.34 27.68
N VAL A 95 2.34 3.18 27.35
CA VAL A 95 3.26 2.21 27.95
C VAL A 95 4.68 2.78 28.01
N SER A 96 5.44 2.39 29.03
CA SER A 96 6.80 2.86 29.29
C SER A 96 7.91 1.90 28.81
N GLU A 97 7.54 0.76 28.25
CA GLU A 97 8.47 -0.29 27.82
C GLU A 97 9.21 0.06 26.52
N ILE A 98 8.62 0.91 25.68
CA ILE A 98 9.23 1.33 24.42
C ILE A 98 10.05 2.60 24.68
N LYS A 99 11.39 2.45 24.64
CA LYS A 99 12.33 3.51 24.98
C LYS A 99 12.95 4.25 23.78
N LYS A 100 12.72 3.75 22.57
CA LYS A 100 13.32 4.33 21.38
C LYS A 100 12.45 4.07 20.17
N ALA A 101 11.83 5.11 19.67
CA ALA A 101 11.11 5.04 18.39
C ALA A 101 11.35 6.30 17.56
N LEU A 102 11.42 6.09 16.25
CA LEU A 102 11.53 7.16 15.27
C LEU A 102 10.12 7.63 14.89
N HIS A 103 9.82 8.89 15.15
CA HIS A 103 8.62 9.52 14.60
C HIS A 103 8.86 9.88 13.13
N VAL A 104 8.10 9.27 12.26
CA VAL A 104 8.05 9.62 10.84
C VAL A 104 6.92 10.64 10.64
N LYS A 105 7.29 11.93 10.61
CA LYS A 105 6.34 13.07 10.58
C LYS A 105 5.47 13.10 9.31
N LYS A 106 5.99 12.57 8.24
CA LYS A 106 5.29 12.49 6.95
C LYS A 106 4.83 11.06 6.69
N GLY A 107 3.66 10.73 7.18
CA GLY A 107 3.05 9.42 7.03
C GLY A 107 1.55 9.52 7.23
N LEU A 108 0.81 8.55 6.74
CA LEU A 108 -0.61 8.48 6.97
C LEU A 108 -1.07 7.02 7.08
N PHE A 109 -2.20 6.84 7.71
CA PHE A 109 -3.01 5.63 7.54
C PHE A 109 -4.41 6.05 7.11
N LEU A 110 -5.05 5.18 6.37
CA LEU A 110 -6.40 5.44 5.84
C LEU A 110 -7.16 4.13 5.63
N GLN A 111 -8.46 4.25 5.56
CA GLN A 111 -9.33 3.15 5.16
C GLN A 111 -9.39 3.08 3.63
N PRO A 112 -8.95 1.97 3.00
CA PRO A 112 -8.97 1.87 1.54
C PRO A 112 -10.36 2.02 0.92
N LEU A 113 -11.41 1.63 1.63
CA LEU A 113 -12.77 1.81 1.14
C LEU A 113 -13.17 3.30 1.08
N GLU A 114 -12.76 4.09 2.08
CA GLU A 114 -12.97 5.55 2.05
C GLU A 114 -12.18 6.20 0.90
N LEU A 115 -10.93 5.78 0.71
CA LEU A 115 -10.12 6.22 -0.43
C LEU A 115 -10.81 5.92 -1.76
N LYS A 116 -11.31 4.69 -1.94
CA LYS A 116 -12.05 4.32 -3.16
C LYS A 116 -13.27 5.20 -3.38
N LYS A 117 -14.07 5.43 -2.35
CA LYS A 117 -15.24 6.31 -2.43
C LYS A 117 -14.85 7.70 -2.91
N LYS A 118 -13.89 8.35 -2.25
CA LYS A 118 -13.40 9.68 -2.65
C LYS A 118 -12.85 9.73 -4.09
N LEU A 119 -12.13 8.69 -4.53
CA LEU A 119 -11.61 8.61 -5.89
C LEU A 119 -12.70 8.44 -6.95
N LEU A 120 -13.77 7.72 -6.63
CA LEU A 120 -14.79 7.32 -7.58
C LEU A 120 -15.99 8.28 -7.63
N GLU A 121 -16.09 9.25 -6.73
CA GLU A 121 -17.15 10.27 -6.67
C GLU A 121 -17.01 11.36 -7.76
N HIS A 122 -16.33 11.08 -8.85
CA HIS A 122 -16.15 12.07 -9.90
C HIS A 122 -17.15 11.83 -11.05
N ARG A 123 -17.82 12.90 -11.51
CA ARG A 123 -18.90 12.85 -12.54
C ARG A 123 -18.53 12.16 -13.85
N PHE A 124 -17.26 12.11 -14.19
CA PHE A 124 -16.77 11.46 -15.41
C PHE A 124 -16.34 10.00 -15.19
N ILE A 125 -16.45 9.47 -13.97
CA ILE A 125 -16.12 8.08 -13.68
C ILE A 125 -17.39 7.26 -13.66
N LYS A 126 -17.42 6.22 -14.48
CA LYS A 126 -18.49 5.22 -14.46
C LYS A 126 -17.93 3.89 -13.97
N ILE A 127 -18.48 3.38 -12.88
CA ILE A 127 -18.13 2.10 -12.30
C ILE A 127 -19.05 1.03 -12.89
N ILE A 128 -18.49 -0.07 -13.34
CA ILE A 128 -19.21 -1.26 -13.79
C ILE A 128 -18.59 -2.46 -13.09
N LEU A 129 -19.35 -3.07 -12.21
CA LEU A 129 -18.99 -4.24 -11.42
C LEU A 129 -19.47 -5.53 -12.10
N ASN A 130 -18.99 -6.68 -11.64
CA ASN A 130 -19.31 -8.00 -12.18
C ASN A 130 -18.90 -8.20 -13.65
N GLU A 131 -18.00 -7.36 -14.16
CA GLU A 131 -17.49 -7.45 -15.51
C GLU A 131 -16.02 -7.86 -15.53
N LYS A 132 -15.78 -9.16 -15.73
CA LYS A 132 -14.43 -9.68 -15.82
C LYS A 132 -13.86 -9.44 -17.23
N PHE A 133 -12.76 -8.68 -17.27
CA PHE A 133 -11.94 -8.51 -18.46
C PHE A 133 -11.41 -9.87 -18.96
N VAL A 134 -11.44 -10.10 -20.26
CA VAL A 134 -10.95 -11.34 -20.92
C VAL A 134 -9.81 -11.03 -21.87
N SER A 135 -10.05 -10.14 -22.83
CA SER A 135 -9.09 -9.81 -23.89
C SER A 135 -9.36 -8.44 -24.48
N PHE A 136 -8.48 -8.02 -25.36
CA PHE A 136 -8.65 -6.82 -26.15
C PHE A 136 -8.21 -7.07 -27.59
N THR A 137 -8.71 -6.23 -28.51
CA THR A 137 -8.15 -6.03 -29.85
C THR A 137 -7.91 -4.53 -30.06
N GLU A 138 -6.92 -4.17 -30.85
CA GLU A 138 -6.64 -2.77 -31.17
C GLU A 138 -6.69 -2.55 -32.68
N GLU A 139 -7.63 -1.72 -33.14
CA GLU A 139 -7.81 -1.36 -34.54
C GLU A 139 -8.05 0.14 -34.70
N LYS A 140 -7.43 0.75 -35.70
CA LYS A 140 -7.67 2.15 -36.10
C LYS A 140 -7.60 3.15 -34.92
N ASN A 141 -6.64 2.97 -34.01
CA ASN A 141 -6.45 3.80 -32.80
C ASN A 141 -7.59 3.67 -31.77
N LYS A 142 -8.37 2.61 -31.80
CA LYS A 142 -9.36 2.25 -30.80
C LYS A 142 -9.02 0.90 -30.20
N VAL A 143 -9.31 0.75 -28.92
CA VAL A 143 -9.16 -0.50 -28.19
C VAL A 143 -10.54 -1.09 -27.95
N GLU A 144 -10.84 -2.22 -28.53
CA GLU A 144 -12.03 -2.99 -28.23
C GLU A 144 -11.74 -3.94 -27.07
N VAL A 145 -12.50 -3.81 -25.99
CA VAL A 145 -12.34 -4.59 -24.76
C VAL A 145 -13.44 -5.62 -24.67
N HIS A 146 -13.06 -6.88 -24.48
CA HIS A 146 -13.97 -8.02 -24.39
C HIS A 146 -14.10 -8.51 -22.95
N PHE A 147 -15.34 -8.73 -22.52
CA PHE A 147 -15.67 -9.17 -21.18
C PHE A 147 -16.27 -10.58 -21.16
N LYS A 148 -16.16 -11.26 -20.00
CA LYS A 148 -16.67 -12.64 -19.83
C LYS A 148 -18.18 -12.73 -20.05
N SER A 149 -18.93 -11.66 -19.83
CA SER A 149 -20.38 -11.58 -20.08
C SER A 149 -20.74 -11.65 -21.59
N GLY A 150 -19.76 -11.56 -22.49
CA GLY A 150 -19.96 -11.38 -23.92
C GLY A 150 -20.08 -9.91 -24.34
N LEU A 151 -20.06 -8.98 -23.40
CA LEU A 151 -20.01 -7.55 -23.70
C LEU A 151 -18.70 -7.18 -24.37
N SER A 152 -18.76 -6.36 -25.42
CA SER A 152 -17.60 -5.70 -26.03
C SER A 152 -17.82 -4.19 -26.09
N LYS A 153 -16.77 -3.42 -25.83
CA LYS A 153 -16.81 -1.96 -25.88
C LYS A 153 -15.52 -1.37 -26.40
N SER A 154 -15.66 -0.30 -27.17
CA SER A 154 -14.55 0.42 -27.79
C SER A 154 -14.17 1.68 -27.00
N TYR A 155 -12.87 1.90 -26.80
CA TYR A 155 -12.29 3.01 -26.06
C TYR A 155 -11.08 3.60 -26.81
N ASP A 156 -10.67 4.81 -26.41
CA ASP A 156 -9.45 5.45 -26.91
C ASP A 156 -8.18 4.85 -26.32
N ALA A 157 -8.25 4.42 -25.07
CA ALA A 157 -7.15 3.76 -24.38
C ALA A 157 -7.66 2.79 -23.30
N LEU A 158 -6.82 1.82 -22.94
CA LEU A 158 -7.08 0.85 -21.89
C LEU A 158 -5.94 0.85 -20.86
N ALA A 159 -6.26 0.98 -19.58
CA ALA A 159 -5.36 0.71 -18.49
C ALA A 159 -5.78 -0.58 -17.75
N VAL A 160 -4.98 -1.62 -17.85
CA VAL A 160 -5.21 -2.92 -17.20
C VAL A 160 -4.63 -2.90 -15.80
N CYS A 161 -5.50 -2.92 -14.78
CA CYS A 161 -5.13 -2.86 -13.36
C CYS A 161 -5.68 -4.07 -12.59
N THR A 162 -5.69 -5.25 -13.20
CA THR A 162 -6.39 -6.45 -12.72
C THR A 162 -5.69 -7.19 -11.57
N GLY A 163 -4.67 -6.60 -10.95
CA GLY A 163 -3.95 -7.22 -9.84
C GLY A 163 -3.37 -8.58 -10.22
N LYS A 164 -3.89 -9.67 -9.65
CA LYS A 164 -3.47 -11.04 -9.96
C LYS A 164 -3.67 -11.42 -11.43
N GLY A 165 -4.71 -10.88 -12.07
CA GLY A 165 -4.97 -11.10 -13.50
C GLY A 165 -3.89 -10.56 -14.44
N LEU A 166 -3.02 -9.66 -13.95
CA LEU A 166 -1.85 -9.24 -14.72
C LEU A 166 -0.83 -10.35 -14.99
N LYS A 167 -0.92 -11.48 -14.29
CA LYS A 167 -0.09 -12.66 -14.59
C LYS A 167 -0.31 -13.19 -16.01
N ASP A 168 -1.48 -12.98 -16.57
CA ASP A 168 -1.80 -13.36 -17.93
C ASP A 168 -1.00 -12.53 -18.97
N PHE A 169 -0.42 -11.41 -18.55
CA PHE A 169 0.40 -10.49 -19.37
C PHE A 169 1.86 -10.40 -18.91
N ASN A 170 2.20 -10.89 -17.71
CA ASN A 170 3.54 -10.74 -17.15
C ASN A 170 3.87 -11.84 -16.14
N ASP A 171 4.74 -12.77 -16.53
CA ASP A 171 5.20 -13.90 -15.72
C ASP A 171 6.11 -13.49 -14.55
N ASN A 172 6.55 -12.23 -14.49
CA ASN A 172 7.43 -11.72 -13.45
C ASN A 172 6.69 -11.30 -12.18
N LEU A 173 5.44 -11.72 -12.02
CA LEU A 173 4.62 -11.43 -10.84
C LEU A 173 4.61 -12.59 -9.84
N LYS A 174 4.71 -12.24 -8.55
CA LYS A 174 4.55 -13.13 -7.41
C LYS A 174 3.31 -12.75 -6.64
N VAL A 175 2.56 -13.74 -6.21
CA VAL A 175 1.43 -13.57 -5.29
C VAL A 175 1.88 -13.96 -3.90
N SER A 176 1.53 -13.19 -2.91
CA SER A 176 1.65 -13.50 -1.49
C SER A 176 0.34 -13.17 -0.78
N TYR A 177 0.11 -13.86 0.30
CA TYR A 177 -1.12 -13.75 1.08
C TYR A 177 -0.82 -13.14 2.43
N GLY A 178 -1.81 -12.52 3.05
CA GLY A 178 -1.62 -11.94 4.37
C GLY A 178 -2.94 -11.71 5.08
N GLN A 179 -2.88 -11.82 6.39
CA GLN A 179 -3.99 -11.60 7.30
C GLN A 179 -3.74 -10.37 8.17
N MET A 180 -4.82 -9.74 8.59
CA MET A 180 -4.85 -8.70 9.63
C MET A 180 -5.91 -9.06 10.65
N ALA A 181 -5.60 -8.86 11.94
CA ALA A 181 -6.51 -9.08 13.04
C ALA A 181 -7.03 -7.77 13.60
N GLY A 182 -8.33 -7.67 13.76
CA GLY A 182 -9.02 -6.63 14.50
C GLY A 182 -9.20 -7.02 15.96
N ILE A 183 -8.71 -6.19 16.88
CA ILE A 183 -8.71 -6.45 18.32
C ILE A 183 -9.43 -5.32 19.04
N SER A 184 -10.23 -5.68 20.06
CA SER A 184 -10.94 -4.73 20.90
C SER A 184 -10.00 -3.75 21.58
N ASN A 185 -10.43 -2.52 21.71
CA ASN A 185 -9.70 -1.51 22.48
C ASN A 185 -9.48 -1.88 23.96
N LYS A 186 -10.33 -2.73 24.52
CA LYS A 186 -10.20 -3.18 25.91
C LYS A 186 -8.99 -4.10 26.10
N ASP A 187 -8.53 -4.72 25.02
CA ASP A 187 -7.46 -5.71 25.01
C ASP A 187 -6.13 -5.11 24.53
N LEU A 188 -6.08 -3.82 24.22
CA LEU A 188 -4.88 -3.10 23.80
C LEU A 188 -4.75 -1.76 24.54
N PHE A 189 -3.50 -1.31 24.69
CA PHE A 189 -3.17 -0.01 25.24
C PHE A 189 -3.80 1.12 24.40
N ASN A 190 -3.92 2.30 25.00
CA ASN A 190 -4.53 3.46 24.35
C ASN A 190 -3.55 4.13 23.37
N ILE A 191 -3.16 3.38 22.34
CA ILE A 191 -2.25 3.83 21.29
C ILE A 191 -2.91 4.97 20.51
N LYS A 192 -2.23 6.12 20.43
CA LYS A 192 -2.71 7.30 19.70
C LYS A 192 -2.14 7.41 18.29
N MET A 193 -1.05 6.70 17.98
CA MET A 193 -0.34 6.79 16.71
C MET A 193 0.01 5.38 16.19
N PRO A 194 -0.02 5.14 14.88
CA PRO A 194 0.42 3.86 14.32
C PRO A 194 1.86 3.52 14.69
N LEU A 195 2.07 2.28 15.08
CA LEU A 195 3.39 1.76 15.41
C LEU A 195 3.81 0.67 14.43
N ASN A 196 4.93 0.87 13.77
CA ASN A 196 5.54 -0.10 12.87
C ASN A 196 6.77 -0.73 13.55
N HIS A 197 6.83 -2.05 13.56
CA HIS A 197 7.96 -2.83 14.09
C HIS A 197 8.13 -4.15 13.31
N GLN A 198 8.04 -5.33 13.89
CA GLN A 198 8.02 -6.62 13.17
C GLN A 198 6.71 -6.88 12.40
N GLY A 199 5.73 -6.05 12.64
CA GLY A 199 4.47 -5.91 11.98
C GLY A 199 4.05 -4.45 12.11
N TYR A 200 2.76 -4.23 12.29
CA TYR A 200 2.23 -2.91 12.62
C TYR A 200 1.00 -3.03 13.54
N ILE A 201 0.82 -1.99 14.33
CA ILE A 201 -0.39 -1.78 15.10
C ILE A 201 -0.95 -0.43 14.68
N ILE A 202 -2.19 -0.40 14.24
CA ILE A 202 -2.87 0.83 13.86
C ILE A 202 -4.00 1.09 14.85
N PRO A 203 -4.00 2.27 15.50
CA PRO A 203 -5.00 2.60 16.50
C PRO A 203 -6.38 2.73 15.90
N LYS A 204 -7.33 2.60 16.75
CA LYS A 204 -8.80 2.68 16.58
C LYS A 204 -9.31 3.17 15.23
N VAL A 205 -9.74 2.20 14.44
CA VAL A 205 -10.59 2.48 13.28
C VAL A 205 -11.94 1.85 13.58
N ASN A 206 -12.97 2.69 13.70
CA ASN A 206 -14.33 2.25 14.09
C ASN A 206 -14.36 1.42 15.40
N GLY A 207 -13.52 1.78 16.38
CA GLY A 207 -13.47 1.08 17.68
C GLY A 207 -12.56 -0.16 17.73
N THR A 208 -11.96 -0.54 16.62
CA THR A 208 -11.08 -1.70 16.49
C THR A 208 -9.65 -1.27 16.21
N ASN A 209 -8.68 -1.81 16.96
CA ASN A 209 -7.27 -1.69 16.62
C ASN A 209 -6.90 -2.80 15.64
N TRP A 210 -6.12 -2.48 14.62
CA TRP A 210 -5.73 -3.45 13.60
C TRP A 210 -4.25 -3.81 13.74
N ILE A 211 -3.99 -5.11 13.83
CA ILE A 211 -2.64 -5.68 13.90
C ILE A 211 -2.38 -6.48 12.64
N GLY A 212 -1.24 -6.29 12.04
CA GLY A 212 -0.84 -7.00 10.83
C GLY A 212 0.64 -6.94 10.56
N SER A 213 1.00 -7.57 9.51
CA SER A 213 0.26 -8.57 8.76
C SER A 213 1.09 -9.83 8.70
N THR A 214 0.46 -10.97 8.52
CA THR A 214 1.17 -12.17 8.12
C THR A 214 1.67 -12.04 6.68
N TYR A 215 2.60 -12.89 6.29
CA TYR A 215 3.14 -12.96 4.95
C TYR A 215 3.34 -14.41 4.56
N GLU A 216 2.49 -14.91 3.69
CA GLU A 216 2.40 -16.32 3.34
C GLU A 216 2.53 -16.53 1.83
N GLN A 217 3.08 -17.67 1.44
CA GLN A 217 3.29 -18.03 0.03
C GLN A 217 2.13 -18.83 -0.56
N SER A 218 1.23 -19.35 0.29
CA SER A 218 0.07 -20.12 -0.12
C SER A 218 -1.22 -19.50 0.38
N THR A 219 -2.35 -19.94 -0.18
CA THR A 219 -3.71 -19.59 0.26
C THR A 219 -4.15 -20.33 1.51
N ASP A 220 -3.35 -21.26 1.98
CA ASP A 220 -3.65 -22.05 3.17
C ASP A 220 -3.30 -21.24 4.42
N PHE A 221 -4.18 -20.31 4.75
CA PHE A 221 -4.04 -19.45 5.92
C PHE A 221 -4.18 -20.27 7.20
N LYS A 222 -3.15 -20.22 8.03
CA LYS A 222 -3.21 -20.83 9.36
C LYS A 222 -3.64 -19.78 10.37
N LYS A 223 -4.68 -20.09 11.13
CA LYS A 223 -5.16 -19.21 12.21
C LYS A 223 -4.06 -18.93 13.24
N GLU A 224 -3.22 -19.91 13.50
CA GLU A 224 -2.09 -19.80 14.42
C GLU A 224 -1.10 -18.72 14.01
N ASN A 225 -0.89 -18.50 12.69
CA ASN A 225 0.03 -17.49 12.19
C ASN A 225 -0.41 -16.08 12.57
N ILE A 226 -1.71 -15.77 12.50
CA ILE A 226 -2.20 -14.47 12.89
C ILE A 226 -2.26 -14.31 14.41
N GLU A 227 -2.59 -15.36 15.16
CA GLU A 227 -2.56 -15.33 16.62
C GLU A 227 -1.14 -15.12 17.15
N GLU A 228 -0.14 -15.82 16.57
CA GLU A 228 1.27 -15.60 16.89
C GLU A 228 1.69 -14.17 16.55
N LYS A 229 1.28 -13.65 15.39
CA LYS A 229 1.55 -12.28 14.99
C LYS A 229 0.97 -11.27 15.97
N VAL A 230 -0.23 -11.50 16.47
CA VAL A 230 -0.84 -10.65 17.50
C VAL A 230 -0.03 -10.73 18.82
N LYS A 231 0.34 -11.93 19.25
CA LYS A 231 1.18 -12.13 20.46
C LYS A 231 2.52 -11.39 20.35
N LEU A 232 3.22 -11.53 19.23
CA LEU A 232 4.49 -10.84 18.98
C LEU A 232 4.34 -9.32 18.99
N ASN A 233 3.27 -8.79 18.40
CA ASN A 233 2.99 -7.36 18.42
C ASN A 233 2.65 -6.86 19.81
N HIS A 234 1.97 -7.67 20.60
CA HIS A 234 1.58 -7.32 21.96
C HIS A 234 2.77 -7.40 22.94
N ALA A 235 3.67 -8.36 22.74
CA ALA A 235 4.83 -8.59 23.61
C ALA A 235 5.79 -7.39 23.69
N ILE A 236 5.81 -6.49 22.70
CA ILE A 236 6.62 -5.28 22.76
C ILE A 236 6.21 -4.29 23.86
N PHE A 237 4.99 -4.42 24.37
CA PHE A 237 4.45 -3.62 25.47
C PHE A 237 4.72 -4.23 26.86
N GLY A 238 5.62 -5.21 26.95
CA GLY A 238 6.02 -5.82 28.23
C GLY A 238 5.05 -6.85 28.81
N ASN A 239 3.84 -6.95 28.30
CA ASN A 239 2.82 -7.84 28.83
C ASN A 239 2.71 -9.11 27.99
N LYS A 240 3.39 -10.18 28.43
CA LYS A 240 3.45 -11.48 27.73
C LYS A 240 2.21 -12.36 27.92
N ASP A 241 1.41 -12.09 28.96
CA ASP A 241 0.34 -12.99 29.42
C ASP A 241 -1.07 -12.45 29.14
N MET A 242 -1.22 -11.37 28.38
CA MET A 242 -2.54 -10.87 28.06
C MET A 242 -3.30 -11.80 27.12
N SER A 243 -4.52 -12.14 27.54
CA SER A 243 -5.51 -12.73 26.65
C SER A 243 -6.10 -11.65 25.76
N PHE A 244 -6.10 -11.88 24.48
CA PHE A 244 -6.79 -11.03 23.50
C PHE A 244 -7.81 -11.85 22.74
N LYS A 245 -8.85 -11.19 22.26
CA LYS A 245 -9.85 -11.82 21.40
C LYS A 245 -9.80 -11.12 20.03
N ILE A 246 -9.51 -11.92 19.01
CA ILE A 246 -9.67 -11.45 17.63
C ILE A 246 -11.18 -11.31 17.37
N GLN A 247 -11.62 -10.08 17.10
CA GLN A 247 -13.01 -9.75 16.79
C GLN A 247 -13.28 -9.80 15.28
N ASP A 248 -12.32 -9.32 14.51
CA ASP A 248 -12.39 -9.26 13.07
C ASP A 248 -11.12 -9.84 12.44
N LEU A 249 -11.28 -10.47 11.30
CA LEU A 249 -10.19 -11.03 10.50
C LEU A 249 -10.33 -10.56 9.06
N TRP A 250 -9.27 -10.00 8.51
CA TRP A 250 -9.20 -9.71 7.09
C TRP A 250 -8.08 -10.52 6.43
N GLU A 251 -8.36 -11.00 5.24
CA GLU A 251 -7.42 -11.76 4.40
C GLU A 251 -7.31 -11.12 3.03
N GLY A 252 -6.11 -11.12 2.46
CA GLY A 252 -5.90 -10.53 1.16
C GLY A 252 -4.67 -11.05 0.43
N GLU A 253 -4.74 -10.96 -0.88
CA GLU A 253 -3.64 -11.29 -1.78
C GLU A 253 -2.84 -10.04 -2.11
N ARG A 254 -1.52 -10.14 -2.19
CA ARG A 254 -0.64 -9.08 -2.67
C ARG A 254 0.09 -9.57 -3.90
N VAL A 255 0.12 -8.74 -4.92
CA VAL A 255 0.86 -9.01 -6.15
C VAL A 255 2.06 -8.08 -6.21
N SER A 256 3.24 -8.66 -6.30
CA SER A 256 4.51 -7.92 -6.43
C SER A 256 5.32 -8.42 -7.62
N ALA A 257 6.06 -7.54 -8.26
CA ALA A 257 7.03 -7.98 -9.26
C ALA A 257 8.25 -8.61 -8.58
N LYS A 258 8.94 -9.52 -9.27
CA LYS A 258 10.11 -10.24 -8.74
C LYS A 258 11.25 -9.31 -8.31
N ASN A 259 11.40 -8.16 -8.96
CA ASN A 259 12.36 -7.11 -8.61
C ASN A 259 11.86 -6.16 -7.51
N ASN A 260 10.66 -6.36 -6.96
CA ASN A 260 9.98 -5.49 -6.00
C ASN A 260 9.79 -4.03 -6.47
N LEU A 261 9.76 -3.79 -7.78
CA LEU A 261 9.34 -2.54 -8.38
C LEU A 261 7.96 -2.71 -8.99
N PRO A 262 7.11 -1.68 -8.97
CA PRO A 262 5.81 -1.76 -9.61
C PRO A 262 5.96 -1.80 -11.13
N ILE A 263 4.90 -2.22 -11.79
CA ILE A 263 4.76 -2.17 -13.24
C ILE A 263 3.88 -0.97 -13.58
N ALA A 264 4.36 -0.13 -14.48
CA ALA A 264 3.57 0.89 -15.16
C ALA A 264 4.13 1.02 -16.55
N SER A 265 3.69 0.18 -17.45
CA SER A 265 4.26 0.07 -18.79
C SER A 265 3.18 -0.06 -19.84
N LYS A 266 3.54 0.29 -21.06
CA LYS A 266 2.77 -0.05 -22.24
C LYS A 266 2.82 -1.56 -22.47
N ILE A 267 1.74 -2.15 -22.90
CA ILE A 267 1.77 -3.56 -23.33
C ILE A 267 2.55 -3.64 -24.66
N PRO A 268 3.50 -4.57 -24.79
CA PRO A 268 4.24 -4.74 -26.03
C PRO A 268 3.32 -4.85 -27.23
N GLU A 269 3.72 -4.24 -28.35
CA GLU A 269 2.99 -4.23 -29.62
C GLU A 269 1.65 -3.47 -29.64
N ALA A 270 1.18 -2.97 -28.47
CA ALA A 270 -0.02 -2.14 -28.40
C ALA A 270 0.32 -0.64 -28.40
N LYS A 271 -0.53 0.19 -28.99
CA LYS A 271 -0.36 1.66 -29.01
C LYS A 271 -0.98 2.33 -27.81
N ASN A 272 -2.19 1.94 -27.45
CA ASN A 272 -3.02 2.62 -26.47
C ASN A 272 -3.39 1.73 -25.26
N ILE A 273 -2.57 0.71 -24.97
CA ILE A 273 -2.85 -0.22 -23.88
C ILE A 273 -1.70 -0.24 -22.90
N TYR A 274 -2.04 0.01 -21.65
CA TYR A 274 -1.11 0.16 -20.54
C TYR A 274 -1.47 -0.82 -19.42
N CYS A 275 -0.50 -1.17 -18.60
CA CYS A 275 -0.73 -1.95 -17.38
C CYS A 275 -0.14 -1.25 -16.15
N ILE A 276 -0.85 -1.32 -15.04
CA ILE A 276 -0.38 -0.88 -13.72
C ILE A 276 -0.59 -2.03 -12.74
N GLY A 277 0.48 -2.44 -12.06
CA GLY A 277 0.39 -3.52 -11.08
C GLY A 277 1.69 -3.86 -10.40
N GLY A 278 1.73 -5.05 -9.78
CA GLY A 278 2.91 -5.48 -9.04
C GLY A 278 3.26 -4.59 -7.83
N LEU A 279 2.26 -3.89 -7.26
CA LEU A 279 2.44 -2.85 -6.24
C LEU A 279 2.88 -3.41 -4.88
N GLY A 280 2.69 -4.71 -4.65
CA GLY A 280 3.03 -5.38 -3.41
C GLY A 280 2.33 -4.75 -2.19
N SER A 281 3.09 -4.54 -1.12
CA SER A 281 2.60 -3.89 0.11
C SER A 281 2.65 -2.34 0.05
N ARG A 282 2.94 -1.74 -1.11
CA ARG A 282 3.16 -0.30 -1.25
C ARG A 282 2.22 0.38 -2.22
N GLY A 283 1.06 -0.20 -2.42
CA GLY A 283 0.07 0.34 -3.33
C GLY A 283 -0.23 1.82 -3.09
N LEU A 284 -0.39 2.23 -1.85
CA LEU A 284 -0.62 3.65 -1.51
C LEU A 284 0.54 4.56 -1.94
N SER A 285 1.79 4.11 -1.78
CA SER A 285 2.96 4.91 -2.17
C SER A 285 3.17 5.01 -3.67
N TYR A 286 2.66 4.03 -4.45
CA TYR A 286 2.95 3.95 -5.87
C TYR A 286 1.77 4.36 -6.75
N ALA A 287 0.56 3.95 -6.42
CA ALA A 287 -0.57 4.01 -7.35
C ALA A 287 -0.87 5.41 -7.91
N PRO A 288 -0.93 6.51 -7.11
CA PRO A 288 -1.16 7.84 -7.68
C PRO A 288 -0.07 8.30 -8.64
N PHE A 289 1.20 8.02 -8.32
CA PHE A 289 2.31 8.42 -9.17
C PHE A 289 2.36 7.63 -10.49
N LEU A 290 2.08 6.33 -10.42
CA LEU A 290 2.00 5.49 -11.63
C LEU A 290 0.79 5.85 -12.49
N ALA A 291 -0.33 6.21 -11.86
CA ALA A 291 -1.50 6.70 -12.57
C ALA A 291 -1.21 8.01 -13.32
N GLU A 292 -0.47 8.93 -12.70
CA GLU A 292 -0.01 10.16 -13.37
C GLU A 292 0.89 9.86 -14.58
N ILE A 293 1.82 8.92 -14.42
CA ILE A 293 2.71 8.50 -15.51
C ILE A 293 1.90 7.95 -16.69
N VAL A 294 1.00 7.01 -16.43
CA VAL A 294 0.18 6.37 -17.48
C VAL A 294 -0.80 7.37 -18.08
N SER A 295 -1.41 8.23 -17.26
CA SER A 295 -2.30 9.29 -17.75
C SER A 295 -1.58 10.27 -18.67
N SER A 296 -0.36 10.67 -18.31
CA SER A 296 0.49 11.54 -19.15
C SER A 296 0.84 10.85 -20.47
N ALA A 297 1.17 9.56 -20.44
CA ALA A 297 1.46 8.78 -21.65
C ALA A 297 0.24 8.65 -22.57
N ILE A 298 -0.95 8.41 -22.02
CA ILE A 298 -2.20 8.35 -22.79
C ILE A 298 -2.52 9.69 -23.47
N GLN A 299 -2.20 10.81 -22.80
CA GLN A 299 -2.48 12.15 -23.29
C GLN A 299 -1.36 12.74 -24.16
N ASP A 300 -0.33 11.96 -24.44
CA ASP A 300 0.89 12.42 -25.15
C ASP A 300 1.52 13.65 -24.51
N LYS A 301 1.47 13.69 -23.17
CA LYS A 301 2.09 14.74 -22.35
C LYS A 301 3.48 14.31 -21.90
N GLN A 302 4.30 15.30 -21.59
CA GLN A 302 5.60 15.03 -21.00
C GLN A 302 5.44 14.32 -19.65
N ILE A 303 6.03 13.14 -19.53
CA ILE A 303 6.04 12.39 -18.27
C ILE A 303 7.05 13.05 -17.32
N PRO A 304 6.66 13.40 -16.09
CA PRO A 304 7.52 14.14 -15.16
C PRO A 304 8.55 13.21 -14.48
N LEU A 305 9.31 12.48 -15.29
CA LEU A 305 10.30 11.51 -14.84
C LEU A 305 11.66 11.74 -15.48
N GLY A 306 12.72 11.58 -14.69
CA GLY A 306 14.06 11.45 -15.23
C GLY A 306 14.23 10.17 -16.05
N LYS A 307 15.03 10.23 -17.11
CA LYS A 307 15.29 9.10 -18.01
C LYS A 307 15.67 7.79 -17.28
N GLU A 308 16.41 7.90 -16.18
CA GLU A 308 16.83 6.77 -15.36
C GLU A 308 15.65 6.00 -14.74
N ILE A 309 14.64 6.74 -14.25
CA ILE A 309 13.43 6.13 -13.65
C ILE A 309 12.55 5.55 -14.76
N PHE A 310 12.48 6.23 -15.89
CA PHE A 310 11.76 5.75 -17.07
C PHE A 310 12.26 4.38 -17.50
N THR A 311 13.57 4.24 -17.68
CA THR A 311 14.22 2.97 -18.01
C THR A 311 13.99 1.90 -16.94
N LEU A 312 14.04 2.30 -15.66
CA LEU A 312 13.82 1.39 -14.52
C LEU A 312 12.44 0.74 -14.51
N LEU A 313 11.41 1.48 -14.92
CA LEU A 313 10.01 1.03 -14.94
C LEU A 313 9.61 0.36 -16.28
N ASN A 314 10.48 0.38 -17.29
CA ASN A 314 10.20 -0.09 -18.64
C ASN A 314 8.96 0.58 -19.28
N ILE A 315 8.87 1.91 -19.13
CA ILE A 315 7.77 2.73 -19.67
C ILE A 315 8.08 3.14 -21.12
#